data_24168c3920840af8ae2c5e20abe987c6
#
_entry.id   24168c3920840af8ae2c5e20abe987c6
#
_cell.length_a   1.000
_cell.length_b   1.000
_cell.length_c   1.000
_cell.angle_alpha   90.00
_cell.angle_beta   90.00
_cell.angle_gamma   90.00
#
_symmetry.space_group_name_H-M   'P 1'
#
loop_
_entity.id
_entity.type
_entity.pdbx_description
1 polymer ?
#
loop_
_entity_poly.entity_id
_entity_poly.type
_entity_poly.pdbx_seq_one_letter_code
_entity_poly.pdbx_strand_id
1 'polypeptide(L)'
;MAINLPTNVLRSFVAIVDTGSMLSASEQVFVTQSALSLQIKRLEDLVQQSLFVRDGRRLTLTSAGEVLLDYARRVLSLHDEAITAVSKLQFAGPIRIGMVQDFADTLFTGLLSTFATLHPDAQIFARVTGTAELQILLERRELDMFLGFAGADEADSVAVAPMQWYGASTLTRHKVLPLAVIEQPCRFREAAIHALEKADIPYRIAVETPNLSTLKAAVQAGLALSCRTHLFLRDLEPLEEGHLPRLPDIYCIVKTADSLDAAALRLAALMRDSVRDL
;
A
#
# COMPACT_ATOMS: atom_id res chain seq x y z
N MET A 1 37.63 5.90 13.63
CA MET A 1 37.50 5.06 12.39
C MET A 1 36.06 5.19 11.87
N ALA A 2 35.88 5.45 10.58
CA ALA A 2 34.52 5.44 10.02
C ALA A 2 34.00 3.99 9.97
N ILE A 3 32.82 3.75 10.53
CA ILE A 3 32.16 2.44 10.45
C ILE A 3 31.58 2.29 9.05
N ASN A 4 31.91 1.21 8.37
CA ASN A 4 31.34 0.90 7.06
C ASN A 4 30.23 -0.13 7.23
N LEU A 5 29.02 0.21 6.80
CA LEU A 5 27.86 -0.71 6.76
C LEU A 5 27.72 -1.24 5.33
N PRO A 6 28.06 -2.52 5.06
CA PRO A 6 27.96 -3.07 3.70
C PRO A 6 26.50 -3.15 3.24
N THR A 7 26.22 -2.71 2.02
CA THR A 7 24.83 -2.66 1.48
C THR A 7 24.18 -4.04 1.36
N ASN A 8 24.95 -5.09 1.06
CA ASN A 8 24.44 -6.45 1.05
C ASN A 8 23.97 -6.92 2.43
N VAL A 9 24.63 -6.49 3.50
CA VAL A 9 24.22 -6.81 4.89
C VAL A 9 22.98 -6.02 5.28
N LEU A 10 22.89 -4.75 4.86
CA LEU A 10 21.68 -3.96 5.03
C LEU A 10 20.48 -4.57 4.28
N ARG A 11 20.67 -5.09 3.05
CA ARG A 11 19.61 -5.82 2.32
C ARG A 11 19.15 -7.05 3.09
N SER A 12 20.09 -7.83 3.64
CA SER A 12 19.77 -8.99 4.47
C SER A 12 18.96 -8.61 5.71
N PHE A 13 19.33 -7.51 6.37
CA PHE A 13 18.62 -7.00 7.54
C PHE A 13 17.17 -6.58 7.18
N VAL A 14 16.99 -5.80 6.13
CA VAL A 14 15.66 -5.36 5.66
C VAL A 14 14.80 -6.56 5.24
N ALA A 15 15.37 -7.53 4.51
CA ALA A 15 14.64 -8.73 4.09
C ALA A 15 14.11 -9.55 5.27
N ILE A 16 14.86 -9.66 6.37
CA ILE A 16 14.39 -10.36 7.59
C ILE A 16 13.20 -9.63 8.20
N VAL A 17 13.22 -8.30 8.23
CA VAL A 17 12.10 -7.51 8.77
C VAL A 17 10.86 -7.65 7.89
N ASP A 18 11.02 -7.51 6.57
CA ASP A 18 9.93 -7.56 5.61
C ASP A 18 9.25 -8.94 5.53
N THR A 19 10.03 -10.02 5.67
CA THR A 19 9.49 -11.40 5.64
C THR A 19 9.08 -11.94 7.02
N GLY A 20 9.54 -11.31 8.12
CA GLY A 20 9.35 -11.79 9.49
C GLY A 20 10.01 -13.14 9.79
N SER A 21 10.84 -13.69 8.87
CA SER A 21 11.42 -15.03 8.94
C SER A 21 12.83 -15.08 8.39
N MET A 22 13.77 -15.64 9.16
CA MET A 22 15.14 -15.87 8.70
C MET A 22 15.22 -16.83 7.50
N LEU A 23 14.31 -17.80 7.42
CA LEU A 23 14.26 -18.75 6.30
C LEU A 23 13.81 -18.04 5.02
N SER A 24 12.66 -17.38 5.05
CA SER A 24 12.13 -16.66 3.88
C SER A 24 13.07 -15.54 3.43
N ALA A 25 13.67 -14.81 4.37
CA ALA A 25 14.67 -13.80 4.04
C ALA A 25 15.90 -14.41 3.34
N SER A 26 16.38 -15.59 3.79
CA SER A 26 17.54 -16.24 3.17
C SER A 26 17.28 -16.64 1.73
N GLU A 27 16.06 -17.07 1.42
CA GLU A 27 15.62 -17.36 0.04
C GLU A 27 15.57 -16.09 -0.80
N GLN A 28 15.01 -15.00 -0.25
CA GLN A 28 14.89 -13.73 -0.94
C GLN A 28 16.24 -13.09 -1.30
N VAL A 29 17.24 -13.19 -0.40
CA VAL A 29 18.58 -12.61 -0.64
C VAL A 29 19.59 -13.64 -1.19
N PHE A 30 19.14 -14.84 -1.56
CA PHE A 30 19.95 -15.89 -2.18
C PHE A 30 21.18 -16.32 -1.36
N VAL A 31 21.03 -16.43 -0.03
CA VAL A 31 22.08 -16.93 0.87
C VAL A 31 21.55 -18.06 1.75
N THR A 32 22.44 -18.81 2.40
CA THR A 32 22.01 -19.80 3.39
C THR A 32 21.57 -19.11 4.69
N GLN A 33 20.65 -19.72 5.44
CA GLN A 33 20.21 -19.19 6.73
C GLN A 33 21.37 -18.99 7.73
N SER A 34 22.39 -19.85 7.70
CA SER A 34 23.59 -19.69 8.52
C SER A 34 24.43 -18.49 8.12
N ALA A 35 24.58 -18.25 6.81
CA ALA A 35 25.26 -17.06 6.30
C ALA A 35 24.49 -15.77 6.65
N LEU A 36 23.16 -15.80 6.53
CA LEU A 36 22.29 -14.69 6.91
C LEU A 36 22.45 -14.35 8.40
N SER A 37 22.41 -15.37 9.28
CA SER A 37 22.62 -15.18 10.73
C SER A 37 24.00 -14.57 11.04
N LEU A 38 25.03 -14.99 10.34
CA LEU A 38 26.38 -14.43 10.51
C LEU A 38 26.45 -12.96 10.03
N GLN A 39 25.75 -12.63 8.93
CA GLN A 39 25.67 -11.25 8.43
C GLN A 39 24.99 -10.34 9.45
N ILE A 40 23.89 -10.78 10.07
CA ILE A 40 23.20 -9.99 11.09
C ILE A 40 24.08 -9.81 12.32
N LYS A 41 24.70 -10.88 12.81
CA LYS A 41 25.64 -10.77 13.95
C LYS A 41 26.76 -9.77 13.64
N ARG A 42 27.34 -9.82 12.44
CA ARG A 42 28.37 -8.85 12.04
C ARG A 42 27.83 -7.41 11.99
N LEU A 43 26.58 -7.22 11.58
CA LEU A 43 25.94 -5.90 11.58
C LEU A 43 25.77 -5.37 13.01
N GLU A 44 25.28 -6.20 13.92
CA GLU A 44 25.15 -5.88 15.34
C GLU A 44 26.50 -5.56 15.99
N ASP A 45 27.55 -6.32 15.65
CA ASP A 45 28.92 -6.06 16.11
C ASP A 45 29.45 -4.72 15.57
N LEU A 46 29.11 -4.32 14.33
CA LEU A 46 29.51 -3.05 13.75
C LEU A 46 28.82 -1.86 14.41
N VAL A 47 27.52 -1.98 14.70
CA VAL A 47 26.75 -0.90 15.34
C VAL A 47 26.79 -0.94 16.87
N GLN A 48 27.40 -1.98 17.45
CA GLN A 48 27.52 -2.21 18.90
C GLN A 48 26.16 -2.23 19.61
N GLN A 49 25.12 -2.70 18.93
CA GLN A 49 23.76 -2.81 19.43
C GLN A 49 23.11 -4.07 18.89
N SER A 50 22.30 -4.74 19.69
CA SER A 50 21.40 -5.78 19.19
C SER A 50 20.26 -5.14 18.40
N LEU A 51 20.02 -5.66 17.20
CA LEU A 51 18.97 -5.16 16.30
C LEU A 51 17.69 -5.98 16.40
N PHE A 52 17.83 -7.24 16.83
CA PHE A 52 16.71 -8.14 17.02
C PHE A 52 16.66 -8.68 18.45
N VAL A 53 15.46 -8.93 18.93
CA VAL A 53 15.18 -9.67 20.14
C VAL A 53 14.29 -10.86 19.83
N ARG A 54 14.51 -11.98 20.52
CA ARG A 54 13.65 -13.16 20.42
C ARG A 54 12.55 -13.08 21.46
N ASP A 55 11.31 -13.01 20.99
CA ASP A 55 10.13 -13.19 21.83
C ASP A 55 9.50 -14.55 21.49
N GLY A 56 9.85 -15.56 22.27
CA GLY A 56 9.48 -16.94 22.00
C GLY A 56 10.01 -17.45 20.65
N ARG A 57 9.10 -17.67 19.70
CA ARG A 57 9.44 -18.10 18.32
C ARG A 57 9.55 -16.97 17.32
N ARG A 58 9.21 -15.74 17.70
CA ARG A 58 9.24 -14.57 16.80
C ARG A 58 10.53 -13.79 16.98
N LEU A 59 11.01 -13.24 15.87
CA LEU A 59 12.11 -12.30 15.83
C LEU A 59 11.51 -10.90 15.68
N THR A 60 11.72 -10.04 16.68
CA THR A 60 11.20 -8.66 16.68
C THR A 60 12.35 -7.66 16.71
N LEU A 61 12.13 -6.47 16.17
CA LEU A 61 13.14 -5.40 16.22
C LEU A 61 13.29 -4.86 17.64
N THR A 62 14.51 -4.45 17.96
CA THR A 62 14.79 -3.55 19.09
C THR A 62 14.58 -2.10 18.65
N SER A 63 14.54 -1.15 19.60
CA SER A 63 14.51 0.29 19.25
C SER A 63 15.69 0.71 18.39
N ALA A 64 16.88 0.12 18.60
CA ALA A 64 18.04 0.33 17.73
C ALA A 64 17.80 -0.28 16.31
N GLY A 65 17.13 -1.42 16.25
CA GLY A 65 16.72 -2.05 15.00
C GLY A 65 15.74 -1.20 14.21
N GLU A 66 14.75 -0.59 14.85
CA GLU A 66 13.78 0.31 14.21
C GLU A 66 14.47 1.53 13.61
N VAL A 67 15.35 2.18 14.38
CA VAL A 67 16.15 3.31 13.88
C VAL A 67 17.01 2.89 12.68
N LEU A 68 17.71 1.76 12.78
CA LEU A 68 18.55 1.29 11.68
C LEU A 68 17.73 0.93 10.45
N LEU A 69 16.51 0.39 10.61
CA LEU A 69 15.62 0.03 9.50
C LEU A 69 15.29 1.23 8.62
N ASP A 70 14.92 2.36 9.23
CA ASP A 70 14.64 3.60 8.49
C ASP A 70 15.87 4.05 7.68
N TYR A 71 17.03 4.13 8.33
CA TYR A 71 18.27 4.51 7.64
C TYR A 71 18.71 3.48 6.60
N ALA A 72 18.58 2.17 6.87
CA ALA A 72 18.95 1.11 5.93
C ALA A 72 18.13 1.20 4.64
N ARG A 73 16.81 1.40 4.74
CA ARG A 73 15.95 1.60 3.58
C ARG A 73 16.36 2.81 2.75
N ARG A 74 16.65 3.93 3.39
CA ARG A 74 17.12 5.17 2.72
C ARG A 74 18.48 4.98 2.04
N VAL A 75 19.44 4.34 2.69
CA VAL A 75 20.77 4.05 2.13
C VAL A 75 20.66 3.10 0.94
N LEU A 76 19.88 2.04 1.05
CA LEU A 76 19.66 1.10 -0.06
C LEU A 76 18.95 1.77 -1.23
N SER A 77 17.98 2.63 -0.95
CA SER A 77 17.33 3.44 -1.97
C SER A 77 18.32 4.32 -2.74
N LEU A 78 19.17 5.05 -2.02
CA LEU A 78 20.18 5.91 -2.64
C LEU A 78 21.26 5.13 -3.39
N HIS A 79 21.64 3.95 -2.88
CA HIS A 79 22.57 3.05 -3.56
C HIS A 79 22.01 2.55 -4.91
N ASP A 80 20.73 2.14 -4.93
CA ASP A 80 20.08 1.66 -6.14
C ASP A 80 19.87 2.79 -7.15
N GLU A 81 19.60 4.02 -6.64
CA GLU A 81 19.56 5.25 -7.43
C GLU A 81 20.91 5.51 -8.11
N ALA A 82 22.01 5.45 -7.37
CA ALA A 82 23.34 5.67 -7.92
C ALA A 82 23.69 4.67 -9.02
N ILE A 83 23.38 3.37 -8.82
CA ILE A 83 23.60 2.34 -9.84
C ILE A 83 22.77 2.65 -11.09
N THR A 84 21.51 3.04 -10.92
CA THR A 84 20.60 3.38 -12.01
C THR A 84 21.11 4.61 -12.78
N ALA A 85 21.54 5.64 -12.08
CA ALA A 85 22.06 6.88 -12.69
C ALA A 85 23.34 6.63 -13.52
N VAL A 86 24.21 5.76 -13.02
CA VAL A 86 25.48 5.42 -13.71
C VAL A 86 25.26 4.50 -14.91
N SER A 87 24.32 3.57 -14.82
CA SER A 87 24.10 2.55 -15.87
C SER A 87 23.43 3.10 -17.13
N LYS A 88 23.06 4.40 -17.20
CA LYS A 88 22.39 5.04 -18.36
C LYS A 88 21.30 4.10 -18.93
N LEU A 89 20.44 3.60 -18.07
CA LEU A 89 19.31 2.82 -18.54
C LEU A 89 18.46 3.70 -19.45
N GLN A 90 18.55 3.48 -20.76
CA GLN A 90 17.61 4.00 -21.71
C GLN A 90 16.24 3.48 -21.29
N PHE A 91 15.31 4.38 -21.03
CA PHE A 91 13.92 3.99 -20.86
C PHE A 91 13.49 3.24 -22.10
N ALA A 92 13.10 2.00 -21.97
CA ALA A 92 12.62 1.18 -23.08
C ALA A 92 11.26 1.67 -23.63
N GLY A 93 10.63 2.62 -22.93
CA GLY A 93 9.33 3.19 -23.30
C GLY A 93 8.64 3.87 -22.09
N PRO A 94 7.41 4.34 -22.29
CA PRO A 94 6.64 4.93 -21.20
C PRO A 94 6.25 3.87 -20.15
N ILE A 95 6.30 4.26 -18.87
CA ILE A 95 5.82 3.43 -17.77
C ILE A 95 4.31 3.63 -17.63
N ARG A 96 3.55 2.56 -17.68
CA ARG A 96 2.08 2.56 -17.61
C ARG A 96 1.62 2.10 -16.23
N ILE A 97 1.09 3.03 -15.45
CA ILE A 97 0.65 2.76 -14.09
C ILE A 97 -0.86 2.89 -13.94
N GLY A 98 -1.44 2.01 -13.14
CA GLY A 98 -2.85 2.05 -12.77
C GLY A 98 -3.03 2.30 -11.29
N MET A 99 -4.12 2.97 -10.89
CA MET A 99 -4.49 3.05 -9.48
C MET A 99 -5.98 3.35 -9.32
N VAL A 100 -6.54 2.97 -8.18
CA VAL A 100 -7.86 3.41 -7.79
C VAL A 100 -7.82 4.88 -7.36
N GLN A 101 -8.95 5.57 -7.45
CA GLN A 101 -8.99 7.03 -7.23
C GLN A 101 -8.58 7.42 -5.80
N ASP A 102 -8.84 6.58 -4.81
CA ASP A 102 -8.42 6.85 -3.42
C ASP A 102 -6.91 7.07 -3.29
N PHE A 103 -6.11 6.27 -3.98
CA PHE A 103 -4.66 6.43 -4.00
C PHE A 103 -4.19 7.54 -4.94
N ALA A 104 -4.90 7.75 -6.04
CA ALA A 104 -4.59 8.86 -6.96
C ALA A 104 -4.69 10.21 -6.24
N ASP A 105 -5.74 10.41 -5.45
CA ASP A 105 -5.97 11.64 -4.71
C ASP A 105 -4.95 11.85 -3.56
N THR A 106 -4.39 10.77 -2.99
CA THR A 106 -3.60 10.85 -1.75
C THR A 106 -2.10 10.65 -1.93
N LEU A 107 -1.69 9.75 -2.81
CA LEU A 107 -0.29 9.32 -2.94
C LEU A 107 0.38 9.79 -4.23
N PHE A 108 -0.40 10.03 -5.29
CA PHE A 108 0.15 10.18 -6.63
C PHE A 108 1.11 11.38 -6.75
N THR A 109 0.79 12.51 -6.12
CA THR A 109 1.65 13.70 -6.14
C THR A 109 3.01 13.43 -5.50
N GLY A 110 3.04 12.83 -4.31
CA GLY A 110 4.29 12.48 -3.61
C GLY A 110 5.11 11.43 -4.36
N LEU A 111 4.44 10.40 -4.88
CA LEU A 111 5.06 9.35 -5.68
C LEU A 111 5.72 9.92 -6.94
N LEU A 112 4.99 10.74 -7.70
CA LEU A 112 5.51 11.34 -8.93
C LEU A 112 6.63 12.32 -8.67
N SER A 113 6.54 13.16 -7.63
CA SER A 113 7.60 14.12 -7.33
C SER A 113 8.92 13.42 -6.96
N THR A 114 8.84 12.33 -6.19
CA THR A 114 10.00 11.52 -5.85
C THR A 114 10.57 10.83 -7.09
N PHE A 115 9.71 10.23 -7.91
CA PHE A 115 10.14 9.52 -9.11
C PHE A 115 10.72 10.46 -10.17
N ALA A 116 10.12 11.63 -10.42
CA ALA A 116 10.58 12.61 -11.39
C ALA A 116 11.97 13.18 -11.03
N THR A 117 12.29 13.28 -9.74
CA THR A 117 13.63 13.69 -9.29
C THR A 117 14.69 12.67 -9.71
N LEU A 118 14.35 11.39 -9.70
CA LEU A 118 15.25 10.29 -10.05
C LEU A 118 15.31 10.02 -11.55
N HIS A 119 14.21 10.29 -12.25
CA HIS A 119 14.00 9.95 -13.66
C HIS A 119 13.32 11.12 -14.40
N PRO A 120 14.03 12.24 -14.62
CA PRO A 120 13.43 13.46 -15.18
C PRO A 120 12.91 13.29 -16.63
N ASP A 121 13.45 12.35 -17.38
CA ASP A 121 13.06 12.06 -18.77
C ASP A 121 12.02 10.94 -18.90
N ALA A 122 11.54 10.40 -17.76
CA ALA A 122 10.57 9.33 -17.78
C ALA A 122 9.19 9.80 -18.23
N GLN A 123 8.59 9.09 -19.16
CA GLN A 123 7.20 9.27 -19.55
C GLN A 123 6.32 8.31 -18.76
N ILE A 124 5.31 8.83 -18.06
CA ILE A 124 4.36 8.04 -17.29
C ILE A 124 2.97 8.19 -17.90
N PHE A 125 2.32 7.07 -18.20
CA PHE A 125 0.89 7.01 -18.47
C PHE A 125 0.17 6.50 -17.23
N ALA A 126 -0.70 7.33 -16.67
CA ALA A 126 -1.51 7.00 -15.50
C ALA A 126 -2.95 6.68 -15.89
N ARG A 127 -3.47 5.57 -15.40
CA ARG A 127 -4.86 5.16 -15.52
C ARG A 127 -5.50 5.12 -14.15
N VAL A 128 -6.63 5.81 -13.98
CA VAL A 128 -7.40 5.79 -12.73
C VAL A 128 -8.74 5.13 -13.01
N THR A 129 -8.95 3.96 -12.39
CA THR A 129 -10.19 3.18 -12.53
C THR A 129 -10.33 2.15 -11.39
N GLY A 130 -11.39 1.31 -11.40
CA GLY A 130 -11.59 0.28 -10.39
C GLY A 130 -10.59 -0.87 -10.47
N THR A 131 -10.33 -1.54 -9.33
CA THR A 131 -9.32 -2.63 -9.24
C THR A 131 -9.58 -3.76 -10.25
N ALA A 132 -10.84 -4.11 -10.50
CA ALA A 132 -11.17 -5.18 -11.46
C ALA A 132 -10.72 -4.83 -12.88
N GLU A 133 -10.94 -3.60 -13.33
CA GLU A 133 -10.48 -3.13 -14.64
C GLU A 133 -8.95 -3.03 -14.67
N LEU A 134 -8.30 -2.54 -13.61
CA LEU A 134 -6.85 -2.49 -13.50
C LEU A 134 -6.21 -3.87 -13.63
N GLN A 135 -6.81 -4.89 -13.04
CA GLN A 135 -6.36 -6.28 -13.15
C GLN A 135 -6.42 -6.76 -14.61
N ILE A 136 -7.52 -6.50 -15.31
CA ILE A 136 -7.69 -6.86 -16.73
C ILE A 136 -6.64 -6.14 -17.60
N LEU A 137 -6.38 -4.86 -17.35
CA LEU A 137 -5.40 -4.08 -18.10
C LEU A 137 -3.97 -4.59 -17.86
N LEU A 138 -3.64 -5.02 -16.64
CA LEU A 138 -2.35 -5.63 -16.32
C LEU A 138 -2.17 -6.97 -17.07
N GLU A 139 -3.19 -7.83 -17.04
CA GLU A 139 -3.19 -9.13 -17.74
C GLU A 139 -3.04 -8.97 -19.26
N ARG A 140 -3.62 -7.90 -19.82
CA ARG A 140 -3.49 -7.54 -21.25
C ARG A 140 -2.18 -6.83 -21.59
N ARG A 141 -1.30 -6.61 -20.58
CA ARG A 141 -0.06 -5.85 -20.74
C ARG A 141 -0.26 -4.40 -21.20
N GLU A 142 -1.42 -3.84 -20.90
CA GLU A 142 -1.74 -2.43 -21.09
C GLU A 142 -1.28 -1.56 -19.91
N LEU A 143 -1.01 -2.19 -18.76
CA LEU A 143 -0.34 -1.61 -17.60
C LEU A 143 0.91 -2.41 -17.26
N ASP A 144 1.89 -1.74 -16.67
CA ASP A 144 3.11 -2.35 -16.13
C ASP A 144 2.94 -2.66 -14.66
N MET A 145 2.12 -1.87 -13.96
CA MET A 145 1.79 -2.06 -12.55
C MET A 145 0.50 -1.34 -12.16
N PHE A 146 -0.09 -1.76 -11.05
CA PHE A 146 -1.19 -1.00 -10.46
C PHE A 146 -1.24 -1.10 -8.93
N LEU A 147 -1.89 -0.09 -8.31
CA LEU A 147 -2.22 0.01 -6.90
C LEU A 147 -3.74 -0.01 -6.74
N GLY A 148 -4.25 -0.96 -5.98
CA GLY A 148 -5.69 -1.18 -5.83
C GLY A 148 -6.07 -1.78 -4.47
N PHE A 149 -7.33 -2.17 -4.35
CA PHE A 149 -7.86 -2.83 -3.16
C PHE A 149 -8.25 -4.27 -3.45
N ALA A 150 -8.01 -5.16 -2.47
CA ALA A 150 -8.36 -6.58 -2.53
C ALA A 150 -9.06 -7.05 -1.25
N GLY A 151 -9.60 -8.27 -1.26
CA GLY A 151 -10.13 -8.95 -0.08
C GLY A 151 -9.04 -9.67 0.72
N ALA A 152 -9.44 -10.36 1.78
CA ALA A 152 -8.56 -11.07 2.72
C ALA A 152 -7.79 -12.26 2.11
N ASP A 153 -8.22 -12.75 0.99
CA ASP A 153 -7.69 -13.94 0.29
C ASP A 153 -6.45 -13.60 -0.58
N GLU A 154 -6.06 -12.31 -0.64
CA GLU A 154 -4.95 -11.87 -1.48
C GLU A 154 -3.61 -11.97 -0.73
N ALA A 155 -2.74 -12.87 -1.17
CA ALA A 155 -1.45 -13.14 -0.53
C ALA A 155 -0.43 -11.98 -0.64
N ASP A 156 -0.60 -11.10 -1.64
CA ASP A 156 0.36 -10.03 -1.97
C ASP A 156 -0.05 -8.66 -1.41
N SER A 157 -0.77 -8.62 -0.29
CA SER A 157 -1.15 -7.37 0.34
C SER A 157 0.07 -6.63 0.91
N VAL A 158 0.12 -5.33 0.66
CA VAL A 158 1.18 -4.42 1.13
C VAL A 158 0.81 -3.78 2.46
N ALA A 159 -0.47 -3.48 2.64
CA ALA A 159 -1.02 -2.91 3.86
C ALA A 159 -2.50 -3.31 4.03
N VAL A 160 -2.99 -3.16 5.25
CA VAL A 160 -4.39 -3.41 5.60
C VAL A 160 -5.00 -2.12 6.15
N ALA A 161 -6.19 -1.77 5.70
CA ALA A 161 -6.91 -0.60 6.17
C ALA A 161 -8.32 -0.97 6.64
N PRO A 162 -8.80 -0.45 7.79
CA PRO A 162 -10.16 -0.68 8.23
C PRO A 162 -11.13 0.05 7.30
N MET A 163 -12.20 -0.62 6.91
CA MET A 163 -13.34 0.06 6.32
C MET A 163 -14.18 0.69 7.45
N GLN A 164 -14.65 1.90 7.22
CA GLN A 164 -15.40 2.69 8.19
C GLN A 164 -16.58 3.39 7.52
N TRP A 165 -17.58 3.75 8.32
CA TRP A 165 -18.72 4.52 7.86
C TRP A 165 -18.43 6.01 7.92
N TYR A 166 -18.79 6.72 6.85
CA TYR A 166 -18.66 8.18 6.72
C TYR A 166 -19.99 8.81 6.38
N GLY A 167 -20.25 9.99 6.95
CA GLY A 167 -21.44 10.78 6.68
C GLY A 167 -21.93 11.56 7.90
N ALA A 168 -23.07 12.20 7.80
CA ALA A 168 -23.67 12.92 8.92
C ALA A 168 -24.27 11.94 9.94
N SER A 169 -23.91 12.10 11.22
CA SER A 169 -24.41 11.24 12.31
C SER A 169 -25.95 11.27 12.45
N THR A 170 -26.62 12.32 12.01
CA THR A 170 -28.07 12.42 11.98
C THR A 170 -28.72 11.37 11.09
N LEU A 171 -28.04 10.91 10.03
CA LEU A 171 -28.54 9.92 9.10
C LEU A 171 -28.65 8.52 9.71
N THR A 172 -27.85 8.20 10.74
CA THR A 172 -27.90 6.90 11.42
C THR A 172 -29.22 6.64 12.16
N ARG A 173 -30.02 7.70 12.39
CA ARG A 173 -31.33 7.61 13.05
C ARG A 173 -32.48 7.35 12.06
N HIS A 174 -32.21 7.30 10.76
CA HIS A 174 -33.24 7.03 9.76
C HIS A 174 -33.66 5.54 9.81
N LYS A 175 -34.96 5.28 9.67
CA LYS A 175 -35.47 3.90 9.59
C LYS A 175 -34.93 3.14 8.38
N VAL A 176 -34.64 3.84 7.29
CA VAL A 176 -34.04 3.32 6.06
C VAL A 176 -32.81 4.18 5.79
N LEU A 177 -31.61 3.59 5.90
CA LEU A 177 -30.37 4.32 5.76
C LEU A 177 -30.11 4.72 4.30
N PRO A 178 -29.87 6.00 4.00
CA PRO A 178 -29.49 6.43 2.67
C PRO A 178 -28.01 6.13 2.44
N LEU A 179 -27.66 5.38 1.39
CA LEU A 179 -26.29 5.08 1.01
C LEU A 179 -25.86 5.83 -0.24
N ALA A 180 -24.62 6.31 -0.24
CA ALA A 180 -23.90 6.73 -1.43
C ALA A 180 -22.85 5.64 -1.75
N VAL A 181 -22.85 5.17 -2.98
CA VAL A 181 -22.02 4.04 -3.42
C VAL A 181 -21.39 4.30 -4.78
N ILE A 182 -20.24 3.70 -5.00
CA ILE A 182 -19.67 3.58 -6.36
C ILE A 182 -20.42 2.47 -7.11
N GLU A 183 -20.56 2.63 -8.43
CA GLU A 183 -21.09 1.61 -9.33
C GLU A 183 -20.34 0.27 -9.17
N GLN A 184 -21.00 -0.83 -9.47
CA GLN A 184 -20.41 -2.17 -9.46
C GLN A 184 -19.41 -2.35 -10.62
N PRO A 185 -18.34 -3.14 -10.39
CA PRO A 185 -17.98 -3.86 -9.16
C PRO A 185 -17.25 -2.95 -8.16
N CYS A 186 -17.66 -2.95 -6.88
CA CYS A 186 -17.04 -2.14 -5.84
C CYS A 186 -17.07 -2.86 -4.48
N ARG A 187 -15.91 -3.24 -3.96
CA ARG A 187 -15.77 -3.95 -2.67
C ARG A 187 -16.34 -3.18 -1.48
N PHE A 188 -16.21 -1.86 -1.48
CA PHE A 188 -16.79 -1.02 -0.42
C PHE A 188 -18.32 -1.06 -0.44
N ARG A 189 -18.94 -1.04 -1.62
CA ARG A 189 -20.38 -1.21 -1.79
C ARG A 189 -20.84 -2.58 -1.29
N GLU A 190 -20.14 -3.63 -1.72
CA GLU A 190 -20.44 -5.01 -1.32
C GLU A 190 -20.34 -5.20 0.18
N ALA A 191 -19.27 -4.68 0.80
CA ALA A 191 -19.05 -4.75 2.24
C ALA A 191 -20.15 -4.00 3.02
N ALA A 192 -20.51 -2.79 2.59
CA ALA A 192 -21.56 -1.99 3.21
C ALA A 192 -22.92 -2.70 3.16
N ILE A 193 -23.31 -3.17 1.98
CA ILE A 193 -24.59 -3.85 1.76
C ILE A 193 -24.64 -5.15 2.57
N HIS A 194 -23.61 -5.98 2.48
CA HIS A 194 -23.54 -7.24 3.21
C HIS A 194 -23.61 -7.03 4.74
N ALA A 195 -22.91 -6.01 5.27
CA ALA A 195 -22.94 -5.72 6.70
C ALA A 195 -24.33 -5.26 7.17
N LEU A 196 -25.02 -4.42 6.39
CA LEU A 196 -26.38 -3.97 6.71
C LEU A 196 -27.40 -5.09 6.61
N GLU A 197 -27.35 -5.92 5.58
CA GLU A 197 -28.24 -7.08 5.41
C GLU A 197 -28.04 -8.10 6.54
N LYS A 198 -26.79 -8.37 6.93
CA LYS A 198 -26.50 -9.26 8.06
C LYS A 198 -27.02 -8.73 9.39
N ALA A 199 -27.10 -7.40 9.55
CA ALA A 199 -27.62 -6.74 10.74
C ALA A 199 -29.12 -6.47 10.68
N ASP A 200 -29.82 -6.87 9.62
CA ASP A 200 -31.24 -6.60 9.36
C ASP A 200 -31.58 -5.09 9.40
N ILE A 201 -30.66 -4.26 8.90
CA ILE A 201 -30.82 -2.80 8.85
C ILE A 201 -31.29 -2.39 7.44
N PRO A 202 -32.50 -1.80 7.30
CA PRO A 202 -33.00 -1.36 6.01
C PRO A 202 -32.17 -0.22 5.43
N TYR A 203 -31.85 -0.29 4.15
CA TYR A 203 -31.14 0.74 3.42
C TYR A 203 -31.76 1.02 2.05
N ARG A 204 -31.36 2.14 1.46
CA ARG A 204 -31.63 2.45 0.05
C ARG A 204 -30.41 3.09 -0.57
N ILE A 205 -30.16 2.86 -1.84
CA ILE A 205 -29.17 3.62 -2.59
C ILE A 205 -29.75 5.01 -2.88
N ALA A 206 -29.18 6.02 -2.26
CA ALA A 206 -29.58 7.42 -2.45
C ALA A 206 -28.76 8.09 -3.54
N VAL A 207 -27.47 7.70 -3.67
CA VAL A 207 -26.54 8.16 -4.71
C VAL A 207 -25.76 6.97 -5.22
N GLU A 208 -25.74 6.78 -6.53
CA GLU A 208 -24.88 5.83 -7.22
C GLU A 208 -24.07 6.60 -8.27
N THR A 209 -22.75 6.40 -8.30
CA THR A 209 -21.86 7.18 -9.17
C THR A 209 -20.59 6.39 -9.50
N PRO A 210 -20.02 6.52 -10.70
CA PRO A 210 -18.71 5.96 -11.01
C PRO A 210 -17.54 6.79 -10.40
N ASN A 211 -17.82 7.97 -9.87
CA ASN A 211 -16.83 8.98 -9.56
C ASN A 211 -16.70 9.22 -8.06
N LEU A 212 -15.49 9.09 -7.51
CA LEU A 212 -15.21 9.25 -6.10
C LEU A 212 -15.46 10.70 -5.61
N SER A 213 -15.19 11.70 -6.44
CA SER A 213 -15.44 13.11 -6.06
C SER A 213 -16.92 13.40 -5.89
N THR A 214 -17.79 12.83 -6.74
CA THR A 214 -19.24 12.91 -6.60
C THR A 214 -19.72 12.18 -5.34
N LEU A 215 -19.12 11.01 -5.04
CA LEU A 215 -19.40 10.29 -3.80
C LEU A 215 -19.04 11.14 -2.57
N LYS A 216 -17.84 11.75 -2.58
CA LYS A 216 -17.39 12.68 -1.52
C LYS A 216 -18.38 13.83 -1.33
N ALA A 217 -18.80 14.47 -2.41
CA ALA A 217 -19.75 15.58 -2.37
C ALA A 217 -21.10 15.16 -1.76
N ALA A 218 -21.62 13.98 -2.09
CA ALA A 218 -22.87 13.46 -1.54
C ALA A 218 -22.78 13.23 -0.02
N VAL A 219 -21.65 12.69 0.45
CA VAL A 219 -21.38 12.46 1.87
C VAL A 219 -21.21 13.78 2.62
N GLN A 220 -20.42 14.72 2.09
CA GLN A 220 -20.20 16.04 2.69
C GLN A 220 -21.47 16.89 2.73
N ALA A 221 -22.33 16.77 1.75
CA ALA A 221 -23.64 17.44 1.73
C ALA A 221 -24.66 16.83 2.72
N GLY A 222 -24.29 15.75 3.43
CA GLY A 222 -25.18 15.08 4.38
C GLY A 222 -26.34 14.32 3.70
N LEU A 223 -26.20 13.94 2.42
CA LEU A 223 -27.27 13.25 1.69
C LEU A 223 -27.30 11.75 1.98
N ALA A 224 -26.14 11.15 2.27
CA ALA A 224 -26.02 9.71 2.43
C ALA A 224 -24.79 9.31 3.26
N LEU A 225 -24.82 8.06 3.73
CA LEU A 225 -23.66 7.37 4.33
C LEU A 225 -22.86 6.64 3.27
N SER A 226 -21.57 6.48 3.48
CA SER A 226 -20.72 5.65 2.62
C SER A 226 -19.73 4.83 3.44
N CYS A 227 -19.39 3.63 2.94
CA CYS A 227 -18.35 2.79 3.47
C CYS A 227 -17.05 3.07 2.72
N ARG A 228 -15.98 3.48 3.40
CA ARG A 228 -14.66 3.78 2.81
C ARG A 228 -13.53 3.57 3.82
N THR A 229 -12.29 3.85 3.43
CA THR A 229 -11.15 3.93 4.34
C THR A 229 -10.87 5.39 4.73
N HIS A 230 -9.95 5.60 5.67
CA HIS A 230 -9.48 6.94 6.05
C HIS A 230 -8.89 7.78 4.88
N LEU A 231 -8.54 7.13 3.76
CA LEU A 231 -8.05 7.82 2.55
C LEU A 231 -9.17 8.60 1.83
N PHE A 232 -10.42 8.27 2.11
CA PHE A 232 -11.57 8.84 1.41
C PHE A 232 -11.76 10.32 1.67
N LEU A 233 -11.80 10.72 2.94
CA LEU A 233 -11.95 12.09 3.38
C LEU A 233 -11.08 12.33 4.61
N ARG A 234 -9.93 12.94 4.42
CA ARG A 234 -8.96 13.19 5.50
C ARG A 234 -9.52 14.15 6.58
N ASP A 235 -10.44 15.03 6.19
CA ASP A 235 -11.01 16.05 7.06
C ASP A 235 -12.35 15.64 7.68
N LEU A 236 -12.79 14.39 7.44
CA LEU A 236 -14.03 13.86 8.01
C LEU A 236 -13.73 12.65 8.87
N GLU A 237 -14.05 12.78 10.16
CA GLU A 237 -13.93 11.65 11.09
C GLU A 237 -14.94 10.56 10.72
N PRO A 238 -14.56 9.29 10.84
CA PRO A 238 -15.49 8.19 10.67
C PRO A 238 -16.59 8.26 11.74
N LEU A 239 -17.74 7.72 11.42
CA LEU A 239 -18.83 7.60 12.39
C LEU A 239 -18.44 6.57 13.46
N GLU A 240 -18.67 6.94 14.73
CA GLU A 240 -18.43 6.05 15.85
C GLU A 240 -19.29 4.78 15.78
N GLU A 241 -18.77 3.67 16.28
CA GLU A 241 -19.52 2.43 16.44
C GLU A 241 -20.72 2.66 17.37
N GLY A 242 -21.93 2.51 16.82
CA GLY A 242 -23.18 2.67 17.58
C GLY A 242 -24.29 1.87 16.93
N HIS A 243 -25.03 2.47 16.01
CA HIS A 243 -26.15 1.83 15.31
C HIS A 243 -25.75 1.19 13.98
N LEU A 244 -24.52 1.40 13.50
CA LEU A 244 -24.03 0.86 12.26
C LEU A 244 -23.24 -0.43 12.49
N PRO A 245 -23.38 -1.43 11.62
CA PRO A 245 -22.66 -2.68 11.75
C PRO A 245 -21.18 -2.46 11.48
N ARG A 246 -20.34 -3.28 12.12
CA ARG A 246 -18.89 -3.33 11.86
C ARG A 246 -18.61 -3.76 10.43
N LEU A 247 -17.67 -3.08 9.80
CA LEU A 247 -17.21 -3.37 8.47
C LEU A 247 -15.92 -4.21 8.52
N PRO A 248 -15.63 -5.02 7.48
CA PRO A 248 -14.38 -5.75 7.39
C PRO A 248 -13.21 -4.82 7.06
N ASP A 249 -12.01 -5.35 7.17
CA ASP A 249 -10.81 -4.72 6.65
C ASP A 249 -10.72 -4.89 5.12
N ILE A 250 -9.99 -3.97 4.47
CA ILE A 250 -9.63 -4.04 3.06
C ILE A 250 -8.12 -4.07 2.91
N TYR A 251 -7.63 -4.75 1.91
CA TYR A 251 -6.23 -4.99 1.68
C TYR A 251 -5.74 -4.13 0.52
N CYS A 252 -4.66 -3.38 0.73
CA CYS A 252 -4.00 -2.60 -0.32
C CYS A 252 -3.02 -3.51 -1.06
N ILE A 253 -3.11 -3.56 -2.38
CA ILE A 253 -2.26 -4.41 -3.23
C ILE A 253 -1.50 -3.58 -4.26
N VAL A 254 -0.24 -3.97 -4.51
CA VAL A 254 0.56 -3.48 -5.64
C VAL A 254 0.90 -4.68 -6.53
N LYS A 255 0.27 -4.75 -7.69
CA LYS A 255 0.54 -5.79 -8.69
C LYS A 255 1.39 -5.25 -9.82
N THR A 256 2.26 -6.11 -10.36
CA THR A 256 3.19 -5.76 -11.42
C THR A 256 3.16 -6.81 -12.53
N ALA A 257 3.50 -6.41 -13.74
CA ALA A 257 3.77 -7.35 -14.82
C ALA A 257 5.01 -8.20 -14.51
N ASP A 258 5.13 -9.37 -15.14
CA ASP A 258 6.22 -10.34 -14.91
C ASP A 258 7.61 -9.78 -15.25
N SER A 259 7.68 -8.85 -16.21
CA SER A 259 8.95 -8.25 -16.63
C SER A 259 8.83 -6.72 -16.62
N LEU A 260 9.57 -6.08 -15.73
CA LEU A 260 9.70 -4.64 -15.65
C LEU A 260 11.15 -4.23 -15.89
N ASP A 261 11.36 -3.07 -16.49
CA ASP A 261 12.68 -2.45 -16.49
C ASP A 261 13.04 -1.89 -15.10
N ALA A 262 14.28 -1.46 -14.93
CA ALA A 262 14.77 -1.00 -13.63
C ALA A 262 14.03 0.25 -13.12
N ALA A 263 13.59 1.14 -14.00
CA ALA A 263 12.83 2.33 -13.62
C ALA A 263 11.41 1.97 -13.16
N ALA A 264 10.74 1.08 -13.89
CA ALA A 264 9.44 0.57 -13.51
C ALA A 264 9.50 -0.22 -12.19
N LEU A 265 10.53 -1.06 -11.99
CA LEU A 265 10.77 -1.74 -10.71
C LEU A 265 10.94 -0.75 -9.56
N ARG A 266 11.67 0.35 -9.80
CA ARG A 266 11.85 1.40 -8.79
C ARG A 266 10.53 2.09 -8.47
N LEU A 267 9.72 2.42 -9.48
CA LEU A 267 8.41 3.02 -9.27
C LEU A 267 7.48 2.07 -8.49
N ALA A 268 7.50 0.78 -8.81
CA ALA A 268 6.74 -0.23 -8.06
C ALA A 268 7.18 -0.34 -6.59
N ALA A 269 8.48 -0.23 -6.31
CA ALA A 269 9.00 -0.20 -4.94
C ALA A 269 8.51 1.06 -4.19
N LEU A 270 8.61 2.24 -4.80
CA LEU A 270 8.10 3.49 -4.23
C LEU A 270 6.59 3.42 -3.95
N MET A 271 5.81 2.80 -4.85
CA MET A 271 4.38 2.58 -4.63
C MET A 271 4.12 1.71 -3.38
N ARG A 272 4.88 0.62 -3.21
CA ARG A 272 4.75 -0.26 -2.03
C ARG A 272 5.11 0.47 -0.74
N ASP A 273 6.21 1.21 -0.74
CA ASP A 273 6.68 1.96 0.43
C ASP A 273 5.67 3.06 0.80
N SER A 274 5.18 3.84 -0.17
CA SER A 274 4.16 4.88 0.06
C SER A 274 2.85 4.34 0.64
N VAL A 275 2.50 3.08 0.35
CA VAL A 275 1.29 2.43 0.91
C VAL A 275 1.53 1.91 2.32
N ARG A 276 2.74 1.47 2.64
CA ARG A 276 3.10 1.02 4.00
C ARG A 276 3.12 2.16 5.02
N ASP A 277 3.40 3.37 4.54
CA ASP A 277 3.49 4.58 5.37
C ASP A 277 2.12 5.28 5.58
N LEU A 278 1.02 4.69 5.09
CA LEU A 278 -0.36 5.17 5.27
C LEU A 278 -0.94 4.73 6.61
#